data_d7eb38b01f97b47c024dbd340e032470
#
_entry.id   d7eb38b01f97b47c024dbd340e032470
#
_cell.length_a   1.000
_cell.length_b   1.000
_cell.length_c   1.000
_cell.angle_alpha   90.00
_cell.angle_beta   90.00
_cell.angle_gamma   90.00
#
_symmetry.space_group_name_H-M   'P 1'
#
loop_
_entity.id
_entity.type
_entity.pdbx_description
1 polymer ?
#
loop_
_entity_poly.entity_id
_entity_poly.type
_entity_poly.pdbx_seq_one_letter_code
_entity_poly.pdbx_strand_id
1 'polypeptide(L)'
;GFNVRGRDVQSIVNELQGKADKQMAFSPGYYVTYGGAFENLNEATNRLMVAVPVSLALIFILLYFAFRSVKESLLIYTAIPLSAIGGIFLLALRGMPFSISAGIGFIALFGVAVLNGIVLIAEFNRMKQTGDKDLYQIALLGTKTRLRPVLMTAFVASLGFLPMAVSNGAGAEVQRPLATVVIGGLLFATFLTLFVLPTLFVLFEKLKFPKLTFGRKSATLLILLGLSGSAFSQSITLEEAVKMATENNLSAKSQNLLAEYYKKRTATGANIPQAVVTGEFGQVNSGTSDNKFGISQSFSFPTVYSNQKKLLNEEWNSAVISVNLNKLDIRKTVSELFYKILVLREREKILNRTDEMYKGFLEKASLRMESGESNLLEKTAAEVQRENIAIQLKALANEIELAKIQLQLMLNAETRYEPSASDIIVQDVLFDTNTDIAQHPVLQLSAQEIEKAKASVRLEKSKLLPNLSIGYFNQSFRDLNSNRFNSFQVGVGIPIFFKAQKSQIKAEEQRILFTENELALRKAEWESGYEAALQQYRTQLDIVGTYKKKQLPAAEQIFKTAEEQFANGEINYLDWVMLNNQAIQIQRDYYDAVMQL
;
A
#
# COMPACT_ATOMS: atom_id res chain seq x y z
N GLY A 1 -15.99 17.23 -15.62
CA GLY A 1 -15.40 15.99 -16.12
C GLY A 1 -15.85 15.70 -17.54
N PHE A 2 -15.03 15.03 -18.34
CA PHE A 2 -15.38 14.62 -19.71
C PHE A 2 -15.01 13.15 -19.88
N ASN A 3 -15.71 12.48 -20.79
CA ASN A 3 -15.48 11.08 -21.08
C ASN A 3 -14.82 10.97 -22.48
N VAL A 4 -13.77 10.16 -22.57
CA VAL A 4 -12.99 10.00 -23.81
C VAL A 4 -13.58 8.85 -24.63
N ARG A 5 -13.87 9.09 -25.92
CA ARG A 5 -14.30 8.05 -26.87
C ARG A 5 -13.45 8.09 -28.13
N GLY A 6 -12.94 6.94 -28.55
CA GLY A 6 -12.19 6.78 -29.81
C GLY A 6 -10.80 7.40 -29.86
N ARG A 7 -10.28 7.89 -28.73
CA ARG A 7 -8.94 8.48 -28.62
C ARG A 7 -8.30 8.14 -27.28
N ASP A 8 -6.99 8.16 -27.20
CA ASP A 8 -6.21 7.90 -25.99
C ASP A 8 -6.29 9.04 -24.96
N VAL A 9 -6.43 8.69 -23.68
CA VAL A 9 -6.55 9.64 -22.56
C VAL A 9 -5.32 10.54 -22.45
N GLN A 10 -4.10 9.98 -22.58
CA GLN A 10 -2.85 10.72 -22.52
C GLN A 10 -2.77 11.81 -23.57
N SER A 11 -3.12 11.48 -24.82
CA SER A 11 -3.06 12.43 -25.94
C SER A 11 -4.04 13.59 -25.79
N ILE A 12 -5.23 13.33 -25.24
CA ILE A 12 -6.24 14.36 -24.99
C ILE A 12 -5.82 15.27 -23.85
N VAL A 13 -5.30 14.71 -22.74
CA VAL A 13 -4.86 15.51 -21.60
C VAL A 13 -3.65 16.36 -21.99
N ASN A 14 -2.69 15.83 -22.74
CA ASN A 14 -1.55 16.61 -23.25
C ASN A 14 -2.01 17.76 -24.19
N GLU A 15 -3.01 17.53 -25.01
CA GLU A 15 -3.58 18.57 -25.88
C GLU A 15 -4.31 19.64 -25.06
N LEU A 16 -5.09 19.23 -24.05
CA LEU A 16 -5.78 20.15 -23.14
C LEU A 16 -4.79 20.96 -22.31
N GLN A 17 -3.74 20.33 -21.80
CA GLN A 17 -2.67 21.00 -21.08
C GLN A 17 -1.98 22.04 -21.95
N GLY A 18 -1.61 21.68 -23.17
CA GLY A 18 -0.99 22.60 -24.12
C GLY A 18 -1.90 23.75 -24.57
N LYS A 19 -3.22 23.54 -24.62
CA LYS A 19 -4.22 24.60 -24.89
C LYS A 19 -4.46 25.47 -23.65
N ALA A 20 -4.54 24.87 -22.45
CA ALA A 20 -4.71 25.61 -21.20
C ALA A 20 -3.52 26.55 -20.95
N ASP A 21 -2.30 26.05 -21.11
CA ASP A 21 -1.06 26.83 -20.93
C ASP A 21 -0.92 28.00 -21.94
N LYS A 22 -1.48 27.83 -23.16
CA LYS A 22 -1.40 28.87 -24.20
C LYS A 22 -2.56 29.85 -24.19
N GLN A 23 -3.74 29.44 -23.78
CA GLN A 23 -4.98 30.23 -23.94
C GLN A 23 -5.55 30.74 -22.62
N MET A 24 -5.12 30.20 -21.46
CA MET A 24 -5.62 30.59 -20.14
C MET A 24 -4.50 31.22 -19.33
N ALA A 25 -4.63 32.53 -19.07
CA ALA A 25 -3.80 33.22 -18.09
C ALA A 25 -4.45 33.09 -16.71
N PHE A 26 -3.94 32.21 -15.86
CA PHE A 26 -4.42 32.06 -14.50
C PHE A 26 -3.84 33.14 -13.60
N SER A 27 -4.67 33.70 -12.74
CA SER A 27 -4.21 34.63 -11.69
C SER A 27 -3.27 33.88 -10.71
N PRO A 28 -2.30 34.56 -10.07
CA PRO A 28 -1.41 33.94 -9.10
C PRO A 28 -2.19 33.19 -8.02
N GLY A 29 -1.87 31.90 -7.83
CA GLY A 29 -2.56 31.01 -6.88
C GLY A 29 -3.58 30.05 -7.49
N TYR A 30 -3.90 30.17 -8.78
CA TYR A 30 -4.73 29.20 -9.50
C TYR A 30 -3.85 28.26 -10.34
N TYR A 31 -4.16 26.98 -10.29
CA TYR A 31 -3.51 25.96 -11.11
C TYR A 31 -4.53 24.89 -11.55
N VAL A 32 -4.24 24.24 -12.66
CA VAL A 32 -5.09 23.17 -13.18
C VAL A 32 -4.52 21.82 -12.74
N THR A 33 -5.36 20.98 -12.16
CA THR A 33 -5.03 19.59 -11.86
C THR A 33 -5.81 18.66 -12.78
N TYR A 34 -5.10 17.65 -13.31
CA TYR A 34 -5.68 16.63 -14.16
C TYR A 34 -5.75 15.32 -13.36
N GLY A 35 -6.93 15.02 -12.80
CA GLY A 35 -7.16 13.84 -11.95
C GLY A 35 -7.90 12.71 -12.68
N GLY A 36 -8.28 11.68 -11.92
CA GLY A 36 -9.05 10.54 -12.40
C GLY A 36 -8.24 9.52 -13.21
N ALA A 37 -8.75 9.10 -14.37
CA ALA A 37 -8.10 8.08 -15.20
C ALA A 37 -6.68 8.44 -15.63
N PHE A 38 -6.37 9.72 -15.77
CA PHE A 38 -5.04 10.22 -16.14
C PHE A 38 -4.02 10.07 -14.99
N GLU A 39 -4.42 10.34 -13.77
CA GLU A 39 -3.57 10.17 -12.58
C GLU A 39 -3.21 8.70 -12.38
N ASN A 40 -4.22 7.81 -12.47
CA ASN A 40 -4.02 6.37 -12.43
C ASN A 40 -3.08 5.86 -13.54
N LEU A 41 -3.16 6.46 -14.74
CA LEU A 41 -2.29 6.13 -15.86
C LEU A 41 -0.83 6.50 -15.60
N ASN A 42 -0.57 7.67 -15.02
CA ASN A 42 0.78 8.11 -14.65
C ASN A 42 1.37 7.23 -13.54
N GLU A 43 0.59 6.91 -12.52
CA GLU A 43 1.03 6.02 -11.43
C GLU A 43 1.36 4.62 -11.95
N ALA A 44 0.51 4.05 -12.80
CA ALA A 44 0.76 2.74 -13.40
C ALA A 44 1.96 2.75 -14.37
N THR A 45 2.19 3.85 -15.09
CA THR A 45 3.38 4.02 -15.94
C THR A 45 4.66 4.04 -15.11
N ASN A 46 4.66 4.75 -13.99
CA ASN A 46 5.80 4.78 -13.06
C ASN A 46 6.09 3.39 -12.47
N ARG A 47 5.05 2.63 -12.11
CA ARG A 47 5.19 1.25 -11.64
C ARG A 47 5.77 0.34 -12.73
N LEU A 48 5.36 0.49 -14.00
CA LEU A 48 5.91 -0.27 -15.13
C LEU A 48 7.38 0.07 -15.39
N MET A 49 7.79 1.33 -15.25
CA MET A 49 9.20 1.73 -15.41
C MET A 49 10.14 1.01 -14.44
N VAL A 50 9.67 0.60 -13.28
CA VAL A 50 10.43 -0.22 -12.33
C VAL A 50 10.24 -1.71 -12.58
N ALA A 51 9.01 -2.16 -12.85
CA ALA A 51 8.68 -3.57 -12.99
C ALA A 51 9.36 -4.22 -14.21
N VAL A 52 9.46 -3.49 -15.35
CA VAL A 52 10.08 -4.04 -16.57
C VAL A 52 11.58 -4.32 -16.39
N PRO A 53 12.43 -3.39 -15.93
CA PRO A 53 13.84 -3.68 -15.67
C PRO A 53 14.05 -4.80 -14.64
N VAL A 54 13.25 -4.84 -13.59
CA VAL A 54 13.34 -5.88 -12.55
C VAL A 54 13.00 -7.26 -13.13
N SER A 55 11.92 -7.37 -13.92
CA SER A 55 11.54 -8.63 -14.58
C SER A 55 12.61 -9.10 -15.57
N LEU A 56 13.19 -8.18 -16.34
CA LEU A 56 14.28 -8.47 -17.28
C LEU A 56 15.54 -8.96 -16.56
N ALA A 57 15.92 -8.33 -15.45
CA ALA A 57 17.05 -8.76 -14.63
C ALA A 57 16.80 -10.15 -14.03
N LEU A 58 15.59 -10.41 -13.56
CA LEU A 58 15.19 -11.70 -12.99
C LEU A 58 15.23 -12.83 -14.05
N ILE A 59 14.72 -12.56 -15.25
CA ILE A 59 14.82 -13.50 -16.39
C ILE A 59 16.28 -13.81 -16.68
N PHE A 60 17.18 -12.82 -16.73
CA PHE A 60 18.59 -13.05 -16.99
C PHE A 60 19.25 -13.90 -15.89
N ILE A 61 18.95 -13.63 -14.62
CA ILE A 61 19.44 -14.41 -13.48
C ILE A 61 18.97 -15.86 -13.57
N LEU A 62 17.70 -16.10 -13.86
CA LEU A 62 17.14 -17.45 -14.01
C LEU A 62 17.80 -18.21 -15.17
N LEU A 63 18.03 -17.54 -16.30
CA LEU A 63 18.76 -18.12 -17.43
C LEU A 63 20.19 -18.50 -17.06
N TYR A 64 20.88 -17.64 -16.31
CA TYR A 64 22.22 -17.95 -15.83
C TYR A 64 22.24 -19.17 -14.91
N PHE A 65 21.28 -19.32 -14.01
CA PHE A 65 21.18 -20.52 -13.16
C PHE A 65 20.86 -21.78 -13.96
N ALA A 66 20.03 -21.66 -15.00
CA ALA A 66 19.65 -22.79 -15.85
C ALA A 66 20.81 -23.31 -16.69
N PHE A 67 21.58 -22.41 -17.31
CA PHE A 67 22.66 -22.78 -18.23
C PHE A 67 24.06 -22.72 -17.63
N ARG A 68 24.23 -22.09 -16.48
CA ARG A 68 25.52 -21.85 -15.79
C ARG A 68 26.60 -21.22 -16.70
N SER A 69 26.16 -20.47 -17.69
CA SER A 69 26.97 -19.83 -18.69
C SER A 69 26.41 -18.46 -19.04
N VAL A 70 27.18 -17.39 -18.76
CA VAL A 70 26.79 -16.00 -19.14
C VAL A 70 26.63 -15.89 -20.65
N LYS A 71 27.46 -16.56 -21.42
CA LYS A 71 27.42 -16.56 -22.88
C LYS A 71 26.09 -17.10 -23.43
N GLU A 72 25.66 -18.26 -22.93
CA GLU A 72 24.41 -18.90 -23.36
C GLU A 72 23.20 -18.12 -22.88
N SER A 73 23.25 -17.63 -21.65
CA SER A 73 22.19 -16.78 -21.10
C SER A 73 22.02 -15.49 -21.90
N LEU A 74 23.11 -14.82 -22.27
CA LEU A 74 23.08 -13.62 -23.10
C LEU A 74 22.52 -13.91 -24.49
N LEU A 75 22.89 -15.05 -25.05
CA LEU A 75 22.43 -15.47 -26.38
C LEU A 75 20.91 -15.73 -26.38
N ILE A 76 20.39 -16.41 -25.36
CA ILE A 76 18.94 -16.61 -25.19
C ILE A 76 18.23 -15.28 -24.93
N TYR A 77 18.86 -14.37 -24.15
CA TYR A 77 18.32 -13.06 -23.81
C TYR A 77 18.11 -12.17 -25.04
N THR A 78 18.82 -12.39 -26.16
CA THR A 78 18.58 -11.67 -27.42
C THR A 78 17.19 -11.93 -28.02
N ALA A 79 16.49 -12.99 -27.58
CA ALA A 79 15.10 -13.22 -28.00
C ALA A 79 14.13 -12.12 -27.49
N ILE A 80 14.48 -11.42 -26.41
CA ILE A 80 13.64 -10.35 -25.83
C ILE A 80 13.50 -9.16 -26.78
N PRO A 81 14.58 -8.48 -27.20
CA PRO A 81 14.46 -7.39 -28.18
C PRO A 81 13.84 -7.82 -29.50
N LEU A 82 14.09 -9.05 -29.94
CA LEU A 82 13.48 -9.59 -31.17
C LEU A 82 11.95 -9.72 -31.03
N SER A 83 11.48 -10.13 -29.85
CA SER A 83 10.04 -10.20 -29.56
C SER A 83 9.39 -8.82 -29.44
N ALA A 84 10.09 -7.86 -28.85
CA ALA A 84 9.60 -6.49 -28.71
C ALA A 84 9.33 -5.84 -30.07
N ILE A 85 10.20 -6.05 -31.06
CA ILE A 85 10.00 -5.55 -32.43
C ILE A 85 8.65 -6.03 -33.00
N GLY A 86 8.32 -7.32 -32.86
CA GLY A 86 7.07 -7.89 -33.34
C GLY A 86 5.84 -7.32 -32.64
N GLY A 87 5.91 -7.12 -31.34
CA GLY A 87 4.83 -6.51 -30.55
C GLY A 87 4.56 -5.05 -30.95
N ILE A 88 5.61 -4.25 -31.10
CA ILE A 88 5.51 -2.86 -31.54
C ILE A 88 4.96 -2.79 -32.98
N PHE A 89 5.48 -3.63 -33.88
CA PHE A 89 5.05 -3.66 -35.26
C PHE A 89 3.56 -3.96 -35.40
N LEU A 90 3.04 -4.96 -34.68
CA LEU A 90 1.62 -5.30 -34.78
C LEU A 90 0.71 -4.26 -34.11
N LEU A 91 1.16 -3.60 -33.03
CA LEU A 91 0.45 -2.44 -32.46
C LEU A 91 0.34 -1.30 -33.47
N ALA A 92 1.45 -0.97 -34.14
CA ALA A 92 1.49 0.08 -35.18
C ALA A 92 0.60 -0.27 -36.36
N LEU A 93 0.65 -1.52 -36.84
CA LEU A 93 -0.18 -1.99 -37.95
C LEU A 93 -1.69 -1.90 -37.66
N ARG A 94 -2.06 -2.09 -36.38
CA ARG A 94 -3.47 -1.97 -35.95
C ARG A 94 -3.86 -0.56 -35.50
N GLY A 95 -2.96 0.43 -35.60
CA GLY A 95 -3.20 1.82 -35.18
C GLY A 95 -3.51 1.97 -33.69
N MET A 96 -2.99 1.07 -32.85
CA MET A 96 -3.22 1.10 -31.39
C MET A 96 -2.09 1.85 -30.69
N PRO A 97 -2.40 2.81 -29.78
CA PRO A 97 -1.38 3.48 -29.00
C PRO A 97 -0.74 2.54 -27.99
N PHE A 98 0.48 2.88 -27.55
CA PHE A 98 1.13 2.18 -26.46
C PHE A 98 0.40 2.48 -25.14
N SER A 99 -0.30 1.47 -24.61
CA SER A 99 -1.07 1.56 -23.36
C SER A 99 -0.39 0.76 -22.23
N ILE A 100 -0.82 0.98 -20.99
CA ILE A 100 -0.39 0.17 -19.83
C ILE A 100 -0.62 -1.32 -20.10
N SER A 101 -1.76 -1.67 -20.69
CA SER A 101 -2.10 -3.04 -21.05
C SER A 101 -1.15 -3.63 -22.09
N ALA A 102 -0.70 -2.82 -23.04
CA ALA A 102 0.36 -3.21 -23.97
C ALA A 102 1.68 -3.46 -23.24
N GLY A 103 2.04 -2.61 -22.26
CA GLY A 103 3.23 -2.77 -21.39
C GLY A 103 3.21 -4.10 -20.61
N ILE A 104 2.08 -4.45 -20.01
CA ILE A 104 1.88 -5.75 -19.34
C ILE A 104 2.02 -6.89 -20.37
N GLY A 105 1.47 -6.71 -21.59
CA GLY A 105 1.63 -7.66 -22.68
C GLY A 105 3.08 -7.91 -23.05
N PHE A 106 3.95 -6.90 -23.02
CA PHE A 106 5.39 -7.05 -23.25
C PHE A 106 6.08 -7.89 -22.15
N ILE A 107 5.73 -7.70 -20.89
CA ILE A 107 6.30 -8.50 -19.79
C ILE A 107 5.95 -9.98 -19.98
N ALA A 108 4.68 -10.29 -20.28
CA ALA A 108 4.24 -11.65 -20.56
C ALA A 108 4.93 -12.24 -21.80
N LEU A 109 5.04 -11.44 -22.87
CA LEU A 109 5.71 -11.81 -24.11
C LEU A 109 7.19 -12.18 -23.88
N PHE A 110 7.93 -11.41 -23.09
CA PHE A 110 9.34 -11.64 -22.81
C PHE A 110 9.59 -13.01 -22.15
N GLY A 111 8.73 -13.41 -21.22
CA GLY A 111 8.81 -14.73 -20.59
C GLY A 111 8.62 -15.87 -21.59
N VAL A 112 7.62 -15.75 -22.50
CA VAL A 112 7.33 -16.80 -23.49
C VAL A 112 8.36 -16.81 -24.63
N ALA A 113 8.85 -15.66 -25.07
CA ALA A 113 9.85 -15.56 -26.12
C ALA A 113 11.18 -16.22 -25.73
N VAL A 114 11.58 -16.05 -24.47
CA VAL A 114 12.79 -16.69 -23.90
C VAL A 114 12.68 -18.21 -23.90
N LEU A 115 11.49 -18.78 -23.68
CA LEU A 115 11.26 -20.22 -23.68
C LEU A 115 11.67 -20.88 -25.02
N ASN A 116 11.34 -20.24 -26.14
CA ASN A 116 11.74 -20.73 -27.47
C ASN A 116 13.27 -20.74 -27.63
N GLY A 117 13.95 -19.71 -27.13
CA GLY A 117 15.41 -19.62 -27.09
C GLY A 117 16.05 -20.73 -26.24
N ILE A 118 15.49 -21.00 -25.05
CA ILE A 118 15.93 -22.06 -24.13
C ILE A 118 15.92 -23.42 -24.84
N VAL A 119 14.78 -23.75 -25.49
CA VAL A 119 14.60 -25.05 -26.17
C VAL A 119 15.59 -25.23 -27.30
N LEU A 120 15.91 -24.17 -28.04
CA LEU A 120 16.83 -24.20 -29.17
C LEU A 120 18.29 -24.37 -28.69
N ILE A 121 18.73 -23.56 -27.73
CA ILE A 121 20.09 -23.62 -27.19
C ILE A 121 20.35 -24.91 -26.43
N ALA A 122 19.39 -25.44 -25.69
CA ALA A 122 19.47 -26.73 -25.03
C ALA A 122 19.72 -27.87 -26.06
N GLU A 123 19.04 -27.80 -27.23
CA GLU A 123 19.26 -28.80 -28.30
C GLU A 123 20.63 -28.66 -28.94
N PHE A 124 21.12 -27.43 -29.18
CA PHE A 124 22.48 -27.21 -29.69
C PHE A 124 23.51 -27.73 -28.71
N ASN A 125 23.35 -27.51 -27.43
CA ASN A 125 24.25 -28.02 -26.39
C ASN A 125 24.22 -29.55 -26.32
N ARG A 126 23.04 -30.17 -26.44
CA ARG A 126 22.89 -31.62 -26.50
C ARG A 126 23.66 -32.21 -27.69
N MET A 127 23.50 -31.61 -28.88
CA MET A 127 24.21 -32.07 -30.08
C MET A 127 25.73 -31.82 -30.03
N LYS A 128 26.17 -30.78 -29.33
CA LYS A 128 27.58 -30.49 -29.13
C LYS A 128 28.28 -31.54 -28.23
N GLN A 129 27.55 -32.08 -27.24
CA GLN A 129 28.05 -33.12 -26.35
C GLN A 129 28.22 -34.48 -27.04
N THR A 130 27.49 -34.73 -28.13
CA THR A 130 27.62 -35.99 -28.91
C THR A 130 28.83 -36.04 -29.88
N GLY A 131 29.61 -34.96 -29.99
CA GLY A 131 31.02 -34.97 -30.37
C GLY A 131 31.38 -35.04 -31.86
N ASP A 132 30.49 -35.26 -32.81
CA ASP A 132 30.81 -35.66 -34.18
C ASP A 132 30.46 -34.66 -35.30
N LYS A 133 30.06 -33.41 -34.97
CA LYS A 133 29.52 -32.48 -35.98
C LYS A 133 30.15 -31.09 -35.89
N ASP A 134 30.39 -30.48 -37.06
CA ASP A 134 30.78 -29.06 -37.14
C ASP A 134 29.69 -28.12 -36.57
N LEU A 135 30.13 -27.00 -36.01
CA LEU A 135 29.23 -26.00 -35.40
C LEU A 135 28.07 -25.55 -36.30
N TYR A 136 28.35 -25.43 -37.60
CA TYR A 136 27.33 -25.07 -38.58
C TYR A 136 26.28 -26.18 -38.76
N GLN A 137 26.74 -27.45 -38.76
CA GLN A 137 25.83 -28.60 -38.85
C GLN A 137 25.00 -28.77 -37.58
N ILE A 138 25.57 -28.48 -36.40
CA ILE A 138 24.83 -28.48 -35.12
C ILE A 138 23.72 -27.44 -35.15
N ALA A 139 24.02 -26.22 -35.56
CA ALA A 139 23.04 -25.17 -35.65
C ALA A 139 21.91 -25.49 -36.65
N LEU A 140 22.25 -26.00 -37.84
CA LEU A 140 21.29 -26.36 -38.89
C LEU A 140 20.40 -27.54 -38.49
N LEU A 141 20.97 -28.63 -38.02
CA LEU A 141 20.22 -29.83 -37.64
C LEU A 141 19.41 -29.61 -36.38
N GLY A 142 19.96 -28.92 -35.38
CA GLY A 142 19.24 -28.59 -34.16
C GLY A 142 18.02 -27.69 -34.41
N THR A 143 18.18 -26.68 -35.27
CA THR A 143 17.06 -25.86 -35.71
C THR A 143 16.01 -26.68 -36.46
N LYS A 144 16.43 -27.55 -37.39
CA LYS A 144 15.53 -28.44 -38.14
C LYS A 144 14.75 -29.38 -37.21
N THR A 145 15.39 -29.94 -36.20
CA THR A 145 14.77 -30.85 -35.23
C THR A 145 13.72 -30.12 -34.37
N ARG A 146 13.99 -28.89 -34.00
CA ARG A 146 13.10 -28.06 -33.12
C ARG A 146 12.13 -27.16 -33.86
N LEU A 147 12.23 -27.08 -35.19
CA LEU A 147 11.37 -26.20 -36.01
C LEU A 147 9.88 -26.45 -35.76
N ARG A 148 9.45 -27.70 -35.85
CA ARG A 148 8.03 -28.06 -35.69
C ARG A 148 7.49 -27.77 -34.28
N PRO A 149 8.14 -28.21 -33.18
CA PRO A 149 7.70 -27.89 -31.82
C PRO A 149 7.64 -26.38 -31.55
N VAL A 150 8.65 -25.62 -31.95
CA VAL A 150 8.74 -24.18 -31.70
C VAL A 150 7.65 -23.41 -32.49
N LEU A 151 7.38 -23.77 -33.74
CA LEU A 151 6.29 -23.20 -34.50
C LEU A 151 4.92 -23.54 -33.89
N MET A 152 4.72 -24.79 -33.49
CA MET A 152 3.44 -25.21 -32.92
C MET A 152 3.14 -24.48 -31.60
N THR A 153 4.13 -24.33 -30.71
CA THR A 153 3.95 -23.60 -29.44
C THR A 153 3.58 -22.12 -29.69
N ALA A 154 4.22 -21.48 -30.65
CA ALA A 154 3.93 -20.09 -31.02
C ALA A 154 2.53 -19.93 -31.62
N PHE A 155 2.14 -20.83 -32.52
CA PHE A 155 0.80 -20.80 -33.12
C PHE A 155 -0.30 -21.07 -32.09
N VAL A 156 -0.14 -22.09 -31.23
CA VAL A 156 -1.14 -22.40 -30.20
C VAL A 156 -1.30 -21.24 -29.22
N ALA A 157 -0.18 -20.66 -28.75
CA ALA A 157 -0.23 -19.51 -27.86
C ALA A 157 -0.87 -18.28 -28.55
N SER A 158 -0.50 -18.00 -29.81
CA SER A 158 -1.09 -16.88 -30.57
C SER A 158 -2.60 -17.06 -30.80
N LEU A 159 -3.05 -18.27 -31.12
CA LEU A 159 -4.47 -18.59 -31.27
C LEU A 159 -5.23 -18.46 -29.95
N GLY A 160 -4.61 -18.81 -28.83
CA GLY A 160 -5.21 -18.62 -27.51
C GLY A 160 -5.50 -17.16 -27.16
N PHE A 161 -4.68 -16.22 -27.64
CA PHE A 161 -4.90 -14.78 -27.46
C PHE A 161 -5.81 -14.15 -28.55
N LEU A 162 -6.13 -14.88 -29.61
CA LEU A 162 -6.92 -14.36 -30.74
C LEU A 162 -8.32 -13.86 -30.31
N PRO A 163 -9.10 -14.56 -29.47
CA PRO A 163 -10.41 -14.07 -29.04
C PRO A 163 -10.32 -12.71 -28.33
N MET A 164 -9.27 -12.50 -27.51
CA MET A 164 -9.03 -11.22 -26.83
C MET A 164 -8.65 -10.12 -27.81
N ALA A 165 -7.88 -10.44 -28.86
CA ALA A 165 -7.44 -9.48 -29.86
C ALA A 165 -8.59 -8.94 -30.75
N VAL A 166 -9.66 -9.74 -30.97
CA VAL A 166 -10.84 -9.37 -31.77
C VAL A 166 -12.06 -8.97 -30.95
N SER A 167 -11.99 -9.01 -29.61
CA SER A 167 -13.07 -8.62 -28.70
C SER A 167 -13.51 -7.18 -28.92
N ASN A 168 -14.84 -6.92 -28.92
CA ASN A 168 -15.45 -5.59 -29.06
C ASN A 168 -16.37 -5.23 -27.87
N GLY A 169 -16.41 -6.05 -26.80
CA GLY A 169 -17.25 -5.84 -25.63
C GLY A 169 -16.66 -4.83 -24.63
N ALA A 170 -17.35 -4.65 -23.51
CA ALA A 170 -16.84 -3.88 -22.38
C ALA A 170 -15.53 -4.50 -21.86
N GLY A 171 -14.48 -3.67 -21.65
CA GLY A 171 -13.14 -4.14 -21.28
C GLY A 171 -12.23 -4.51 -22.45
N ALA A 172 -12.72 -4.50 -23.70
CA ALA A 172 -11.91 -4.75 -24.89
C ALA A 172 -10.74 -3.76 -25.04
N GLU A 173 -10.91 -2.53 -24.56
CA GLU A 173 -9.88 -1.48 -24.56
C GLU A 173 -8.59 -1.90 -23.83
N VAL A 174 -8.71 -2.74 -22.79
CA VAL A 174 -7.59 -3.30 -22.03
C VAL A 174 -7.05 -4.58 -22.67
N GLN A 175 -7.93 -5.46 -23.12
CA GLN A 175 -7.57 -6.80 -23.61
C GLN A 175 -6.93 -6.78 -25.01
N ARG A 176 -7.42 -5.92 -25.92
CA ARG A 176 -6.95 -5.84 -27.33
C ARG A 176 -5.49 -5.46 -27.46
N PRO A 177 -4.98 -4.37 -26.82
CA PRO A 177 -3.57 -4.02 -26.90
C PRO A 177 -2.65 -5.11 -26.33
N LEU A 178 -3.01 -5.70 -25.17
CA LEU A 178 -2.27 -6.79 -24.56
C LEU A 178 -2.15 -8.00 -25.51
N ALA A 179 -3.29 -8.49 -25.99
CA ALA A 179 -3.32 -9.64 -26.91
C ALA A 179 -2.60 -9.35 -28.23
N THR A 180 -2.71 -8.13 -28.76
CA THR A 180 -2.03 -7.70 -30.00
C THR A 180 -0.52 -7.76 -29.83
N VAL A 181 0.03 -7.25 -28.71
CA VAL A 181 1.48 -7.31 -28.41
C VAL A 181 1.95 -8.75 -28.33
N VAL A 182 1.22 -9.61 -27.61
CA VAL A 182 1.62 -11.01 -27.42
C VAL A 182 1.59 -11.78 -28.73
N ILE A 183 0.52 -11.66 -29.52
CA ILE A 183 0.42 -12.34 -30.84
C ILE A 183 1.52 -11.87 -31.78
N GLY A 184 1.68 -10.54 -31.94
CA GLY A 184 2.70 -9.97 -32.82
C GLY A 184 4.10 -10.34 -32.39
N GLY A 185 4.38 -10.20 -31.09
CA GLY A 185 5.67 -10.54 -30.54
C GLY A 185 6.02 -12.02 -30.66
N LEU A 186 5.09 -12.94 -30.37
CA LEU A 186 5.32 -14.37 -30.49
C LEU A 186 5.60 -14.82 -31.93
N LEU A 187 4.80 -14.36 -32.90
CA LEU A 187 4.97 -14.74 -34.30
C LEU A 187 6.31 -14.23 -34.84
N PHE A 188 6.61 -12.94 -34.63
CA PHE A 188 7.87 -12.35 -35.09
C PHE A 188 9.08 -12.90 -34.32
N ALA A 189 8.99 -13.03 -32.99
CA ALA A 189 10.07 -13.61 -32.19
C ALA A 189 10.40 -15.03 -32.65
N THR A 190 9.38 -15.86 -32.89
CA THR A 190 9.59 -17.23 -33.32
C THR A 190 10.29 -17.30 -34.66
N PHE A 191 9.84 -16.50 -35.63
CA PHE A 191 10.48 -16.42 -36.93
C PHE A 191 11.93 -15.93 -36.82
N LEU A 192 12.15 -14.80 -36.15
CA LEU A 192 13.49 -14.24 -35.97
C LEU A 192 14.42 -15.15 -35.16
N THR A 193 13.91 -15.78 -34.10
CA THR A 193 14.69 -16.70 -33.26
C THR A 193 15.16 -17.91 -34.05
N LEU A 194 14.37 -18.45 -34.98
CA LEU A 194 14.76 -19.58 -35.81
C LEU A 194 15.87 -19.24 -36.82
N PHE A 195 16.06 -17.98 -37.19
CA PHE A 195 17.12 -17.55 -38.11
C PHE A 195 18.28 -16.87 -37.38
N VAL A 196 17.99 -15.95 -36.48
CA VAL A 196 18.99 -15.12 -35.82
C VAL A 196 19.76 -15.90 -34.75
N LEU A 197 19.04 -16.69 -33.92
CA LEU A 197 19.68 -17.39 -32.81
C LEU A 197 20.72 -18.45 -33.25
N PRO A 198 20.45 -19.28 -34.29
CA PRO A 198 21.47 -20.22 -34.82
C PRO A 198 22.70 -19.50 -35.37
N THR A 199 22.49 -18.38 -36.07
CA THR A 199 23.58 -17.57 -36.62
C THR A 199 24.41 -16.92 -35.50
N LEU A 200 23.76 -16.38 -34.50
CA LEU A 200 24.45 -15.85 -33.30
C LEU A 200 25.15 -16.95 -32.52
N PHE A 201 24.58 -18.14 -32.41
CA PHE A 201 25.22 -19.27 -31.74
C PHE A 201 26.57 -19.62 -32.40
N VAL A 202 26.61 -19.76 -33.74
CA VAL A 202 27.84 -20.03 -34.47
C VAL A 202 28.84 -18.88 -34.33
N LEU A 203 28.39 -17.62 -34.39
CA LEU A 203 29.22 -16.43 -34.24
C LEU A 203 29.84 -16.36 -32.85
N PHE A 204 29.01 -16.50 -31.81
CA PHE A 204 29.44 -16.45 -30.41
C PHE A 204 30.37 -17.63 -30.04
N GLU A 205 30.23 -18.80 -30.70
CA GLU A 205 31.08 -19.92 -30.46
C GLU A 205 32.48 -19.74 -31.07
N LYS A 206 32.58 -19.00 -32.18
CA LYS A 206 33.85 -18.59 -32.80
C LYS A 206 34.58 -17.49 -32.03
N LEU A 207 33.85 -16.64 -31.30
CA LEU A 207 34.42 -15.61 -30.45
C LEU A 207 34.92 -16.24 -29.15
N LYS A 208 36.24 -16.21 -28.91
CA LYS A 208 36.86 -16.59 -27.65
C LYS A 208 36.53 -15.53 -26.58
N PHE A 209 35.38 -15.62 -25.98
CA PHE A 209 35.12 -14.83 -24.76
C PHE A 209 36.01 -15.39 -23.63
N PRO A 210 36.66 -14.51 -22.81
CA PRO A 210 37.35 -14.99 -21.63
C PRO A 210 36.32 -15.74 -20.78
N LYS A 211 36.63 -16.96 -20.37
CA LYS A 211 35.81 -17.71 -19.42
C LYS A 211 35.82 -16.92 -18.11
N LEU A 212 34.84 -16.07 -17.92
CA LEU A 212 34.48 -15.55 -16.59
C LEU A 212 33.94 -16.74 -15.79
N THR A 213 34.88 -17.56 -15.30
CA THR A 213 34.60 -18.50 -14.23
C THR A 213 34.41 -17.63 -12.99
N PHE A 214 33.17 -17.25 -12.72
CA PHE A 214 32.80 -16.80 -11.39
C PHE A 214 33.14 -17.95 -10.45
N GLY A 215 34.27 -17.83 -9.79
CA GLY A 215 34.72 -18.81 -8.83
C GLY A 215 33.64 -19.01 -7.77
N ARG A 216 33.50 -20.21 -7.26
CA ARG A 216 32.55 -20.60 -6.21
C ARG A 216 32.50 -19.58 -5.05
N LYS A 217 33.59 -18.85 -4.81
CA LYS A 217 33.72 -17.76 -3.82
C LYS A 217 33.01 -16.45 -4.23
N SER A 218 32.92 -16.12 -5.53
CA SER A 218 32.25 -14.91 -6.01
C SER A 218 30.73 -15.11 -6.15
N ALA A 219 30.29 -16.34 -6.47
CA ALA A 219 28.87 -16.70 -6.41
C ALA A 219 28.38 -16.73 -4.96
N THR A 220 29.22 -17.17 -4.02
CA THR A 220 28.93 -17.11 -2.58
C THR A 220 28.91 -15.66 -2.09
N LEU A 221 29.75 -14.76 -2.64
CA LEU A 221 29.74 -13.34 -2.29
C LEU A 221 28.54 -12.60 -2.86
N LEU A 222 28.08 -12.93 -4.08
CA LEU A 222 26.84 -12.37 -4.67
C LEU A 222 25.57 -12.98 -4.03
N ILE A 223 25.61 -14.24 -3.63
CA ILE A 223 24.57 -14.88 -2.82
C ILE A 223 24.61 -14.32 -1.39
N LEU A 224 25.79 -14.05 -0.83
CA LEU A 224 25.94 -13.34 0.46
C LEU A 224 25.57 -11.85 0.38
N LEU A 225 25.77 -11.15 -0.74
CA LEU A 225 25.27 -9.79 -0.97
C LEU A 225 23.78 -9.77 -1.33
N GLY A 226 23.26 -10.78 -1.99
CA GLY A 226 21.82 -10.99 -2.22
C GLY A 226 21.09 -11.55 -0.99
N LEU A 227 21.80 -12.31 -0.12
CA LEU A 227 21.34 -12.81 1.17
C LEU A 227 21.65 -11.87 2.35
N SER A 228 22.50 -10.85 2.17
CA SER A 228 22.64 -9.78 3.16
C SER A 228 21.47 -8.77 3.11
N GLY A 229 20.57 -8.89 2.13
CA GLY A 229 19.17 -8.44 2.23
C GLY A 229 18.27 -9.41 2.98
N SER A 230 18.71 -10.62 3.33
CA SER A 230 18.04 -11.53 4.25
C SER A 230 18.35 -11.08 5.67
N ALA A 231 17.51 -10.18 6.17
CA ALA A 231 16.96 -10.22 7.50
C ALA A 231 17.84 -10.89 8.56
N PHE A 232 18.85 -10.19 9.07
CA PHE A 232 18.95 -10.14 10.50
C PHE A 232 17.65 -9.47 10.95
N SER A 233 16.64 -10.28 11.29
CA SER A 233 15.47 -9.80 11.98
C SER A 233 16.00 -9.13 13.24
N GLN A 234 16.08 -7.78 13.22
CA GLN A 234 16.48 -7.03 14.39
C GLN A 234 15.40 -7.26 15.43
N SER A 235 15.78 -7.79 16.57
CA SER A 235 14.85 -7.92 17.69
C SER A 235 14.50 -6.52 18.18
N ILE A 236 13.20 -6.29 18.43
CA ILE A 236 12.68 -5.01 18.92
C ILE A 236 11.84 -5.24 20.17
N THR A 237 11.99 -4.38 21.17
CA THR A 237 11.11 -4.36 22.33
C THR A 237 9.81 -3.62 22.04
N LEU A 238 8.77 -3.82 22.86
CA LEU A 238 7.50 -3.12 22.70
C LEU A 238 7.67 -1.59 22.78
N GLU A 239 8.47 -1.12 23.74
CA GLU A 239 8.70 0.32 23.92
C GLU A 239 9.40 0.94 22.73
N GLU A 240 10.42 0.28 22.17
CA GLU A 240 11.12 0.71 20.96
C GLU A 240 10.19 0.69 19.75
N ALA A 241 9.36 -0.35 19.60
CA ALA A 241 8.40 -0.45 18.50
C ALA A 241 7.36 0.68 18.56
N VAL A 242 6.79 0.97 19.74
CA VAL A 242 5.85 2.07 19.93
C VAL A 242 6.51 3.42 19.67
N LYS A 243 7.73 3.65 20.16
CA LYS A 243 8.49 4.87 19.93
C LYS A 243 8.77 5.06 18.43
N MET A 244 9.31 4.04 17.77
CA MET A 244 9.60 4.07 16.35
C MET A 244 8.34 4.35 15.50
N ALA A 245 7.22 3.70 15.84
CA ALA A 245 5.96 3.92 15.14
C ALA A 245 5.45 5.35 15.35
N THR A 246 5.44 5.88 16.57
CA THR A 246 4.95 7.23 16.84
C THR A 246 5.79 8.32 16.17
N GLU A 247 7.09 8.08 15.94
CA GLU A 247 8.01 9.01 15.27
C GLU A 247 8.00 8.86 13.75
N ASN A 248 7.92 7.64 13.22
CA ASN A 248 8.13 7.35 11.80
C ASN A 248 6.86 7.07 11.00
N ASN A 249 5.77 6.65 11.64
CA ASN A 249 4.54 6.29 10.95
C ASN A 249 4.03 7.44 10.06
N LEU A 250 3.64 7.11 8.83
CA LEU A 250 3.17 8.10 7.85
C LEU A 250 1.86 8.77 8.28
N SER A 251 0.97 8.06 9.00
CA SER A 251 -0.25 8.65 9.55
C SER A 251 0.07 9.69 10.61
N ALA A 252 1.01 9.39 11.53
CA ALA A 252 1.47 10.35 12.53
C ALA A 252 2.10 11.60 11.90
N LYS A 253 2.94 11.42 10.88
CA LYS A 253 3.53 12.53 10.12
C LYS A 253 2.46 13.36 9.41
N SER A 254 1.46 12.72 8.80
CA SER A 254 0.35 13.40 8.13
C SER A 254 -0.47 14.25 9.10
N GLN A 255 -0.81 13.71 10.28
CA GLN A 255 -1.56 14.44 11.31
C GLN A 255 -0.75 15.63 11.86
N ASN A 256 0.55 15.47 12.07
CA ASN A 256 1.42 16.57 12.49
C ASN A 256 1.47 17.68 11.43
N LEU A 257 1.60 17.34 10.15
CA LEU A 257 1.58 18.31 9.05
C LEU A 257 0.24 19.03 8.95
N LEU A 258 -0.86 18.32 9.18
CA LEU A 258 -2.20 18.91 9.22
C LEU A 258 -2.36 19.90 10.38
N ALA A 259 -1.86 19.56 11.57
CA ALA A 259 -1.87 20.48 12.72
C ALA A 259 -1.01 21.73 12.43
N GLU A 260 0.14 21.54 11.76
CA GLU A 260 0.99 22.67 11.32
C GLU A 260 0.33 23.54 10.26
N TYR A 261 -0.40 22.92 9.33
CA TYR A 261 -1.24 23.66 8.36
C TYR A 261 -2.28 24.54 9.08
N TYR A 262 -3.05 23.99 10.01
CA TYR A 262 -4.02 24.78 10.77
C TYR A 262 -3.35 25.88 11.60
N LYS A 263 -2.17 25.61 12.20
CA LYS A 263 -1.37 26.63 12.89
C LYS A 263 -1.00 27.78 11.97
N LYS A 264 -0.48 27.50 10.77
CA LYS A 264 -0.16 28.56 9.78
C LYS A 264 -1.40 29.32 9.33
N ARG A 265 -2.52 28.62 9.22
CA ARG A 265 -3.81 29.20 8.83
C ARG A 265 -4.34 30.21 9.86
N THR A 266 -3.96 30.14 11.15
CA THR A 266 -4.37 31.12 12.15
C THR A 266 -3.92 32.56 11.80
N ALA A 267 -2.81 32.68 11.06
CA ALA A 267 -2.31 33.99 10.59
C ALA A 267 -3.24 34.64 9.55
N THR A 268 -4.08 33.86 8.85
CA THR A 268 -5.04 34.39 7.86
C THR A 268 -6.28 35.02 8.49
N GLY A 269 -6.40 35.00 9.82
CA GLY A 269 -7.56 35.56 10.53
C GLY A 269 -7.77 37.07 10.33
N ALA A 270 -6.73 37.79 9.92
CA ALA A 270 -6.77 39.20 9.58
C ALA A 270 -6.72 39.43 8.05
N ASN A 271 -7.50 38.68 7.29
CA ASN A 271 -7.54 38.83 5.83
C ASN A 271 -8.30 40.12 5.45
N ILE A 272 -7.56 41.20 5.25
CA ILE A 272 -8.10 42.47 4.79
C ILE A 272 -8.37 42.35 3.27
N PRO A 273 -9.58 42.74 2.78
CA PRO A 273 -9.88 42.76 1.36
C PRO A 273 -8.86 43.58 0.56
N GLN A 274 -8.75 43.30 -0.73
CA GLN A 274 -7.81 44.04 -1.59
C GLN A 274 -8.24 45.49 -1.75
N ALA A 275 -7.27 46.41 -1.87
CA ALA A 275 -7.53 47.76 -2.28
C ALA A 275 -8.00 47.79 -3.74
N VAL A 276 -9.03 48.57 -4.03
CA VAL A 276 -9.55 48.73 -5.38
C VAL A 276 -9.04 50.03 -5.97
N VAL A 277 -8.32 49.91 -7.09
CA VAL A 277 -7.88 51.09 -7.88
C VAL A 277 -8.86 51.23 -9.03
N THR A 278 -9.43 52.43 -9.19
CA THR A 278 -10.38 52.73 -10.26
C THR A 278 -9.88 53.86 -11.12
N GLY A 279 -10.10 53.79 -12.43
CA GLY A 279 -9.93 54.85 -13.40
C GLY A 279 -11.19 55.04 -14.19
N GLU A 280 -11.78 56.21 -14.10
CA GLU A 280 -12.99 56.59 -14.87
C GLU A 280 -12.56 57.61 -15.92
N PHE A 281 -12.96 57.39 -17.18
CA PHE A 281 -12.57 58.24 -18.31
C PHE A 281 -13.83 58.62 -19.11
N GLY A 282 -13.97 59.90 -19.47
CA GLY A 282 -15.10 60.38 -20.24
C GLY A 282 -15.72 61.64 -19.63
N GLN A 283 -16.97 61.88 -19.88
CA GLN A 283 -17.74 62.98 -19.27
C GLN A 283 -18.17 62.59 -17.86
N VAL A 284 -17.21 62.53 -16.89
CA VAL A 284 -17.46 62.03 -15.53
C VAL A 284 -18.22 63.05 -14.68
N ASN A 285 -17.82 64.34 -14.70
CA ASN A 285 -18.44 65.41 -13.94
C ASN A 285 -18.53 66.75 -14.69
N SER A 286 -18.18 66.80 -15.98
CA SER A 286 -18.25 67.99 -16.81
C SER A 286 -18.78 67.66 -18.20
N GLY A 287 -19.16 68.71 -18.98
CA GLY A 287 -19.57 68.54 -20.38
C GLY A 287 -18.44 68.18 -21.34
N THR A 288 -17.19 68.27 -20.89
CA THR A 288 -15.97 67.89 -21.60
C THR A 288 -15.43 66.58 -21.05
N SER A 289 -14.62 65.84 -21.83
CA SER A 289 -13.96 64.60 -21.39
C SER A 289 -12.96 64.89 -20.27
N ASP A 290 -13.15 64.28 -19.12
CA ASP A 290 -12.25 64.37 -17.95
C ASP A 290 -11.84 62.97 -17.47
N ASN A 291 -11.06 62.87 -16.40
CA ASN A 291 -10.69 61.58 -15.80
C ASN A 291 -10.68 61.68 -14.28
N LYS A 292 -10.95 60.56 -13.66
CA LYS A 292 -10.92 60.40 -12.21
C LYS A 292 -10.21 59.11 -11.85
N PHE A 293 -9.20 59.22 -11.02
CA PHE A 293 -8.47 58.08 -10.46
C PHE A 293 -8.83 57.95 -8.98
N GLY A 294 -9.06 56.75 -8.56
CA GLY A 294 -9.37 56.46 -7.18
C GLY A 294 -8.66 55.26 -6.63
N ILE A 295 -8.37 55.28 -5.34
CA ILE A 295 -7.98 54.11 -4.57
C ILE A 295 -8.89 54.02 -3.38
N SER A 296 -9.49 52.86 -3.17
CA SER A 296 -10.38 52.63 -2.02
C SER A 296 -10.05 51.31 -1.34
N GLN A 297 -10.20 51.29 -0.01
CA GLN A 297 -9.95 50.12 0.82
C GLN A 297 -11.18 49.91 1.73
N SER A 298 -11.70 48.68 1.70
CA SER A 298 -12.76 48.23 2.59
C SER A 298 -12.20 47.43 3.75
N PHE A 299 -12.82 47.56 4.91
CA PHE A 299 -12.50 46.82 6.13
C PHE A 299 -13.77 46.26 6.74
N SER A 300 -13.74 45.00 7.13
CA SER A 300 -14.77 44.49 8.05
C SER A 300 -14.57 45.10 9.44
N PHE A 301 -15.63 45.08 10.25
CA PHE A 301 -15.48 45.56 11.62
C PHE A 301 -14.38 44.80 12.38
N PRO A 302 -13.54 45.44 13.21
CA PRO A 302 -12.39 44.78 13.84
C PRO A 302 -12.70 43.50 14.61
N THR A 303 -13.91 43.39 15.19
CA THR A 303 -14.35 42.16 15.87
C THR A 303 -14.51 40.96 14.93
N VAL A 304 -14.77 41.19 13.64
CA VAL A 304 -14.86 40.11 12.64
C VAL A 304 -13.50 39.42 12.53
N TYR A 305 -12.43 40.19 12.37
CA TYR A 305 -11.05 39.63 12.28
C TYR A 305 -10.65 38.93 13.57
N SER A 306 -10.98 39.50 14.74
CA SER A 306 -10.70 38.89 16.05
C SER A 306 -11.43 37.55 16.21
N ASN A 307 -12.75 37.51 15.87
CA ASN A 307 -13.52 36.29 15.97
C ASN A 307 -13.12 35.24 14.91
N GLN A 308 -12.73 35.68 13.69
CA GLN A 308 -12.14 34.79 12.68
C GLN A 308 -10.87 34.12 13.20
N LYS A 309 -9.96 34.89 13.81
CA LYS A 309 -8.75 34.37 14.41
C LYS A 309 -9.05 33.38 15.55
N LYS A 310 -10.05 33.67 16.39
CA LYS A 310 -10.49 32.75 17.44
C LYS A 310 -10.97 31.42 16.86
N LEU A 311 -11.84 31.47 15.83
CA LEU A 311 -12.34 30.26 15.17
C LEU A 311 -11.17 29.42 14.59
N LEU A 312 -10.22 30.07 13.91
CA LEU A 312 -9.04 29.38 13.36
C LEU A 312 -8.13 28.77 14.46
N ASN A 313 -8.08 29.41 15.64
CA ASN A 313 -7.37 28.82 16.78
C ASN A 313 -8.09 27.58 17.31
N GLU A 314 -9.44 27.58 17.37
CA GLU A 314 -10.19 26.38 17.79
C GLU A 314 -10.05 25.24 16.76
N GLU A 315 -9.98 25.55 15.46
CA GLU A 315 -9.65 24.55 14.42
C GLU A 315 -8.24 23.96 14.63
N TRP A 316 -7.27 24.79 14.98
CA TRP A 316 -5.91 24.32 15.31
C TRP A 316 -5.90 23.46 16.57
N ASN A 317 -6.61 23.86 17.65
CA ASN A 317 -6.73 23.08 18.86
C ASN A 317 -7.32 21.67 18.58
N SER A 318 -8.39 21.60 17.76
CA SER A 318 -8.97 20.33 17.31
C SER A 318 -7.91 19.45 16.60
N ALA A 319 -7.10 20.04 15.73
CA ALA A 319 -6.05 19.31 15.02
C ALA A 319 -4.95 18.79 15.98
N VAL A 320 -4.57 19.57 17.01
CA VAL A 320 -3.60 19.14 18.05
C VAL A 320 -4.13 17.95 18.85
N ILE A 321 -5.40 17.98 19.24
CA ILE A 321 -6.05 16.86 19.95
C ILE A 321 -6.08 15.61 19.05
N SER A 322 -6.38 15.79 17.75
CA SER A 322 -6.37 14.69 16.76
C SER A 322 -5.00 14.05 16.59
N VAL A 323 -3.90 14.81 16.71
CA VAL A 323 -2.54 14.24 16.72
C VAL A 323 -2.35 13.30 17.92
N ASN A 324 -2.81 13.70 19.11
CA ASN A 324 -2.69 12.87 20.30
C ASN A 324 -3.54 11.60 20.21
N LEU A 325 -4.75 11.72 19.65
CA LEU A 325 -5.62 10.57 19.40
C LEU A 325 -4.95 9.57 18.44
N ASN A 326 -4.41 10.06 17.32
CA ASN A 326 -3.70 9.22 16.35
C ASN A 326 -2.49 8.49 16.98
N LYS A 327 -1.75 9.15 17.87
CA LYS A 327 -0.63 8.50 18.61
C LYS A 327 -1.11 7.36 19.50
N LEU A 328 -2.26 7.51 20.16
CA LEU A 328 -2.86 6.45 20.97
C LEU A 328 -3.30 5.26 20.11
N ASP A 329 -3.92 5.50 18.95
CA ASP A 329 -4.32 4.45 18.02
C ASP A 329 -3.11 3.69 17.47
N ILE A 330 -2.04 4.40 17.12
CA ILE A 330 -0.77 3.79 16.69
C ILE A 330 -0.19 2.92 17.81
N ARG A 331 -0.13 3.43 19.05
CA ARG A 331 0.36 2.67 20.21
C ARG A 331 -0.45 1.40 20.41
N LYS A 332 -1.78 1.50 20.38
CA LYS A 332 -2.69 0.35 20.50
C LYS A 332 -2.41 -0.69 19.42
N THR A 333 -2.45 -0.29 18.16
CA THR A 333 -2.27 -1.21 17.01
C THR A 333 -0.90 -1.88 17.01
N VAL A 334 0.16 -1.15 17.35
CA VAL A 334 1.52 -1.71 17.46
C VAL A 334 1.60 -2.71 18.59
N SER A 335 1.00 -2.43 19.75
CA SER A 335 0.97 -3.35 20.90
C SER A 335 0.21 -4.63 20.56
N GLU A 336 -0.95 -4.52 19.91
CA GLU A 336 -1.74 -5.67 19.47
C GLU A 336 -0.96 -6.55 18.49
N LEU A 337 -0.31 -5.97 17.48
CA LEU A 337 0.51 -6.72 16.52
C LEU A 337 1.72 -7.37 17.17
N PHE A 338 2.37 -6.66 18.11
CA PHE A 338 3.53 -7.15 18.85
C PHE A 338 3.18 -8.41 19.65
N TYR A 339 2.13 -8.34 20.47
CA TYR A 339 1.70 -9.49 21.27
C TYR A 339 1.10 -10.61 20.41
N LYS A 340 0.40 -10.27 19.35
CA LYS A 340 -0.09 -11.27 18.38
C LYS A 340 1.06 -12.11 17.83
N ILE A 341 2.15 -11.50 17.40
CA ILE A 341 3.32 -12.23 16.88
C ILE A 341 3.92 -13.14 17.96
N LEU A 342 4.04 -12.65 19.20
CA LEU A 342 4.56 -13.46 20.31
C LEU A 342 3.68 -14.69 20.59
N VAL A 343 2.37 -14.53 20.65
CA VAL A 343 1.44 -15.65 20.88
C VAL A 343 1.50 -16.66 19.73
N LEU A 344 1.55 -16.19 18.48
CA LEU A 344 1.69 -17.06 17.31
C LEU A 344 3.01 -17.85 17.34
N ARG A 345 4.10 -17.25 17.83
CA ARG A 345 5.38 -17.94 18.04
C ARG A 345 5.30 -19.04 19.10
N GLU A 346 4.60 -18.81 20.19
CA GLU A 346 4.38 -19.87 21.18
C GLU A 346 3.54 -21.02 20.61
N ARG A 347 2.52 -20.73 19.80
CA ARG A 347 1.75 -21.75 19.09
C ARG A 347 2.62 -22.53 18.08
N GLU A 348 3.56 -21.87 17.41
CA GLU A 348 4.52 -22.51 16.51
C GLU A 348 5.40 -23.52 17.27
N LYS A 349 5.87 -23.16 18.47
CA LYS A 349 6.65 -24.09 19.32
C LYS A 349 5.85 -25.36 19.68
N ILE A 350 4.57 -25.21 20.03
CA ILE A 350 3.70 -26.36 20.34
C ILE A 350 3.55 -27.26 19.10
N LEU A 351 3.26 -26.69 17.94
CA LEU A 351 3.07 -27.48 16.71
C LEU A 351 4.37 -28.18 16.30
N ASN A 352 5.53 -27.53 16.45
CA ASN A 352 6.83 -28.15 16.16
C ASN A 352 7.12 -29.31 17.11
N ARG A 353 6.84 -29.15 18.43
CA ARG A 353 6.96 -30.25 19.39
C ARG A 353 6.03 -31.40 19.02
N THR A 354 4.83 -31.10 18.58
CA THR A 354 3.84 -32.07 18.13
C THR A 354 4.30 -32.80 16.86
N ASP A 355 4.89 -32.12 15.88
CA ASP A 355 5.47 -32.76 14.67
C ASP A 355 6.60 -33.73 15.03
N GLU A 356 7.52 -33.31 15.90
CA GLU A 356 8.61 -34.20 16.38
C GLU A 356 8.08 -35.44 17.11
N MET A 357 7.05 -35.30 17.93
CA MET A 357 6.40 -36.43 18.60
C MET A 357 5.79 -37.41 17.60
N TYR A 358 5.02 -36.93 16.62
CA TYR A 358 4.42 -37.80 15.59
C TYR A 358 5.45 -38.35 14.62
N LYS A 359 6.56 -37.68 14.36
CA LYS A 359 7.68 -38.19 13.58
C LYS A 359 8.32 -39.38 14.27
N GLY A 360 8.65 -39.27 15.55
CA GLY A 360 9.19 -40.39 16.33
C GLY A 360 8.23 -41.58 16.42
N PHE A 361 6.93 -41.30 16.51
CA PHE A 361 5.93 -42.34 16.47
C PHE A 361 5.86 -43.05 15.12
N LEU A 362 5.83 -42.28 13.99
CA LEU A 362 5.77 -42.86 12.65
C LEU A 362 6.97 -43.78 12.37
N GLU A 363 8.17 -43.41 12.83
CA GLU A 363 9.36 -44.25 12.74
C GLU A 363 9.15 -45.59 13.49
N LYS A 364 8.64 -45.56 14.72
CA LYS A 364 8.33 -46.76 15.52
C LYS A 364 7.22 -47.63 14.87
N ALA A 365 6.14 -47.00 14.40
CA ALA A 365 5.03 -47.70 13.75
C ALA A 365 5.49 -48.38 12.44
N SER A 366 6.38 -47.77 11.69
CA SER A 366 6.97 -48.35 10.47
C SER A 366 7.81 -49.59 10.78
N LEU A 367 8.68 -49.52 11.82
CA LEU A 367 9.48 -50.68 12.26
C LEU A 367 8.60 -51.84 12.77
N ARG A 368 7.58 -51.57 13.56
CA ARG A 368 6.63 -52.58 14.04
C ARG A 368 5.82 -53.19 12.91
N MET A 369 5.49 -52.44 11.89
CA MET A 369 4.80 -52.98 10.71
C MET A 369 5.74 -53.91 9.91
N GLU A 370 7.03 -53.56 9.74
CA GLU A 370 8.03 -54.41 9.06
C GLU A 370 8.33 -55.70 9.84
N SER A 371 8.27 -55.67 11.17
CA SER A 371 8.43 -56.86 12.02
C SER A 371 7.15 -57.69 12.15
N GLY A 372 6.00 -57.24 11.57
CA GLY A 372 4.72 -57.91 11.64
C GLY A 372 3.96 -57.76 12.98
N GLU A 373 4.39 -56.86 13.86
CA GLU A 373 3.77 -56.58 15.16
C GLU A 373 2.67 -55.53 15.12
N SER A 374 2.52 -54.81 14.02
CA SER A 374 1.53 -53.76 13.81
C SER A 374 0.89 -53.83 12.42
N ASN A 375 -0.20 -53.11 12.22
CA ASN A 375 -0.94 -53.09 10.95
C ASN A 375 -0.71 -51.78 10.18
N LEU A 376 -1.07 -51.78 8.90
CA LEU A 376 -0.96 -50.61 7.99
C LEU A 376 -1.77 -49.42 8.52
N LEU A 377 -2.83 -49.64 9.30
CA LEU A 377 -3.72 -48.57 9.79
C LEU A 377 -3.00 -47.63 10.75
N GLU A 378 -2.19 -48.16 11.68
CA GLU A 378 -1.40 -47.34 12.64
C GLU A 378 -0.44 -46.44 11.90
N LYS A 379 0.32 -46.97 10.94
CA LYS A 379 1.26 -46.21 10.11
C LYS A 379 0.56 -45.11 9.33
N THR A 380 -0.53 -45.46 8.60
CA THR A 380 -1.27 -44.48 7.79
C THR A 380 -1.90 -43.41 8.64
N ALA A 381 -2.43 -43.73 9.81
CA ALA A 381 -2.98 -42.76 10.74
C ALA A 381 -1.93 -41.77 11.24
N ALA A 382 -0.71 -42.26 11.55
CA ALA A 382 0.42 -41.42 11.93
C ALA A 382 0.88 -40.47 10.80
N GLU A 383 0.94 -40.99 9.56
CA GLU A 383 1.28 -40.19 8.38
C GLU A 383 0.27 -39.05 8.18
N VAL A 384 -1.04 -39.35 8.22
CA VAL A 384 -2.10 -38.34 8.06
C VAL A 384 -2.07 -37.30 9.17
N GLN A 385 -1.85 -37.70 10.42
CA GLN A 385 -1.74 -36.73 11.53
C GLN A 385 -0.54 -35.80 11.33
N ARG A 386 0.60 -36.32 10.93
CA ARG A 386 1.80 -35.51 10.67
C ARG A 386 1.60 -34.55 9.49
N GLU A 387 0.96 -35.00 8.40
CA GLU A 387 0.61 -34.12 7.29
C GLU A 387 -0.33 -32.98 7.73
N ASN A 388 -1.32 -33.28 8.56
CA ASN A 388 -2.22 -32.27 9.12
C ASN A 388 -1.46 -31.21 9.95
N ILE A 389 -0.46 -31.63 10.74
CA ILE A 389 0.39 -30.71 11.51
C ILE A 389 1.24 -29.86 10.58
N ALA A 390 1.82 -30.46 9.53
CA ALA A 390 2.61 -29.74 8.53
C ALA A 390 1.77 -28.65 7.81
N ILE A 391 0.51 -28.94 7.50
CA ILE A 391 -0.43 -27.95 6.94
C ILE A 391 -0.69 -26.82 7.94
N GLN A 392 -0.92 -27.15 9.22
CA GLN A 392 -1.13 -26.14 10.26
C GLN A 392 0.11 -25.27 10.48
N LEU A 393 1.32 -25.84 10.50
CA LEU A 393 2.57 -25.11 10.59
C LEU A 393 2.74 -24.13 9.42
N LYS A 394 2.42 -24.57 8.20
CA LYS A 394 2.48 -23.71 7.02
C LYS A 394 1.48 -22.54 7.09
N ALA A 395 0.26 -22.81 7.55
CA ALA A 395 -0.74 -21.77 7.74
C ALA A 395 -0.31 -20.75 8.82
N LEU A 396 0.21 -21.26 9.95
CA LEU A 396 0.68 -20.43 11.06
C LEU A 396 1.89 -19.58 10.66
N ALA A 397 2.86 -20.15 9.93
CA ALA A 397 4.01 -19.41 9.40
C ALA A 397 3.56 -18.24 8.50
N ASN A 398 2.54 -18.46 7.66
CA ASN A 398 1.96 -17.39 6.85
C ASN A 398 1.29 -16.31 7.72
N GLU A 399 0.57 -16.68 8.78
CA GLU A 399 -0.08 -15.73 9.69
C GLU A 399 0.96 -14.86 10.42
N ILE A 400 2.07 -15.46 10.88
CA ILE A 400 3.19 -14.75 11.49
C ILE A 400 3.79 -13.75 10.49
N GLU A 401 4.04 -14.16 9.24
CA GLU A 401 4.60 -13.28 8.23
C GLU A 401 3.65 -12.11 7.88
N LEU A 402 2.34 -12.35 7.80
CA LEU A 402 1.35 -11.29 7.61
C LEU A 402 1.34 -10.28 8.77
N ALA A 403 1.40 -10.77 10.00
CA ALA A 403 1.48 -9.89 11.19
C ALA A 403 2.78 -9.06 11.20
N LYS A 404 3.92 -9.64 10.80
CA LYS A 404 5.18 -8.92 10.66
C LYS A 404 5.14 -7.85 9.57
N ILE A 405 4.49 -8.13 8.44
CA ILE A 405 4.28 -7.13 7.37
C ILE A 405 3.45 -5.97 7.89
N GLN A 406 2.39 -6.24 8.64
CA GLN A 406 1.57 -5.19 9.26
C GLN A 406 2.36 -4.37 10.27
N LEU A 407 3.17 -5.02 11.12
CA LEU A 407 4.05 -4.33 12.05
C LEU A 407 5.08 -3.47 11.33
N GLN A 408 5.72 -3.98 10.28
CA GLN A 408 6.66 -3.24 9.43
C GLN A 408 6.02 -1.96 8.85
N LEU A 409 4.78 -2.05 8.37
CA LEU A 409 4.02 -0.90 7.87
C LEU A 409 3.77 0.13 8.99
N MET A 410 3.38 -0.33 10.18
CA MET A 410 3.16 0.57 11.33
C MET A 410 4.44 1.29 11.77
N LEU A 411 5.58 0.58 11.74
CA LEU A 411 6.90 1.15 12.05
C LEU A 411 7.44 2.05 10.94
N ASN A 412 6.89 1.97 9.73
CA ASN A 412 7.45 2.55 8.50
C ASN A 412 8.94 2.23 8.34
N ALA A 413 9.28 0.95 8.50
CA ALA A 413 10.64 0.45 8.49
C ALA A 413 10.97 -0.27 7.19
N GLU A 414 12.23 -0.18 6.73
CA GLU A 414 12.70 -0.89 5.54
C GLU A 414 12.89 -2.39 5.79
N THR A 415 13.23 -2.75 7.03
CA THR A 415 13.48 -4.14 7.45
C THR A 415 12.34 -4.65 8.34
N ARG A 416 12.19 -5.98 8.40
CA ARG A 416 11.24 -6.63 9.30
C ARG A 416 11.86 -6.79 10.67
N TYR A 417 11.11 -6.44 11.69
CA TYR A 417 11.50 -6.60 13.08
C TYR A 417 10.84 -7.85 13.67
N GLU A 418 11.56 -8.52 14.57
CA GLU A 418 11.06 -9.64 15.37
C GLU A 418 10.80 -9.13 16.78
N PRO A 419 9.59 -9.25 17.33
CA PRO A 419 9.32 -8.94 18.73
C PRO A 419 10.23 -9.73 19.66
N SER A 420 10.96 -9.03 20.53
CA SER A 420 11.79 -9.66 21.56
C SER A 420 11.09 -9.57 22.89
N ALA A 421 10.54 -10.69 23.35
CA ALA A 421 10.16 -10.86 24.75
C ALA A 421 10.52 -12.29 25.13
N SER A 422 11.10 -12.44 26.31
CA SER A 422 11.51 -13.75 26.83
C SER A 422 10.30 -14.61 27.23
N ASP A 423 9.20 -13.97 27.68
CA ASP A 423 7.98 -14.64 28.11
C ASP A 423 6.76 -13.74 27.91
N ILE A 424 5.61 -14.34 27.59
CA ILE A 424 4.32 -13.67 27.65
C ILE A 424 3.91 -13.61 29.11
N ILE A 425 4.13 -12.46 29.73
CA ILE A 425 3.73 -12.25 31.12
C ILE A 425 2.30 -11.71 31.12
N VAL A 426 1.37 -12.57 31.51
CA VAL A 426 0.01 -12.14 31.84
C VAL A 426 0.02 -11.58 33.26
N GLN A 427 -0.07 -10.27 33.38
CA GLN A 427 -0.15 -9.56 34.63
C GLN A 427 -1.59 -9.12 34.89
N ASP A 428 -2.00 -9.22 36.15
CA ASP A 428 -3.25 -8.60 36.59
C ASP A 428 -3.02 -7.07 36.63
N VAL A 429 -3.60 -6.37 35.68
CA VAL A 429 -3.52 -4.91 35.65
C VAL A 429 -4.57 -4.35 36.59
N LEU A 430 -4.14 -3.69 37.64
CA LEU A 430 -5.02 -2.93 38.52
C LEU A 430 -5.51 -1.70 37.75
N PHE A 431 -6.73 -1.76 37.25
CA PHE A 431 -7.37 -0.59 36.66
C PHE A 431 -7.78 0.37 37.76
N ASP A 432 -7.33 1.62 37.64
CA ASP A 432 -7.84 2.70 38.49
C ASP A 432 -9.30 2.99 38.05
N THR A 433 -10.23 2.58 38.91
CA THR A 433 -11.67 2.82 38.69
C THR A 433 -12.05 4.30 38.73
N ASN A 434 -11.13 5.17 39.19
CA ASN A 434 -11.31 6.61 39.24
C ASN A 434 -10.71 7.34 38.02
N THR A 435 -10.37 6.62 36.93
CA THR A 435 -9.88 7.29 35.71
C THR A 435 -10.95 8.26 35.21
N ASP A 436 -10.61 9.54 35.20
CA ASP A 436 -11.50 10.58 34.68
C ASP A 436 -11.66 10.42 33.14
N ILE A 437 -12.72 9.73 32.75
CA ILE A 437 -13.05 9.46 31.35
C ILE A 437 -13.09 10.75 30.52
N ALA A 438 -13.45 11.88 31.14
CA ALA A 438 -13.50 13.18 30.46
C ALA A 438 -12.11 13.63 29.92
N GLN A 439 -11.02 13.12 30.47
CA GLN A 439 -9.67 13.43 29.99
C GLN A 439 -9.25 12.61 28.75
N HIS A 440 -10.09 11.66 28.31
CA HIS A 440 -9.75 10.89 27.12
C HIS A 440 -9.79 11.77 25.85
N PRO A 441 -8.78 11.71 24.96
CA PRO A 441 -8.67 12.60 23.79
C PRO A 441 -9.89 12.59 22.85
N VAL A 442 -10.63 11.48 22.75
CA VAL A 442 -11.88 11.39 21.99
C VAL A 442 -12.94 12.36 22.54
N LEU A 443 -13.10 12.38 23.88
CA LEU A 443 -14.08 13.28 24.54
C LEU A 443 -13.59 14.72 24.53
N GLN A 444 -12.26 14.93 24.68
CA GLN A 444 -11.66 16.25 24.51
C GLN A 444 -11.88 16.81 23.12
N LEU A 445 -11.75 15.97 22.07
CA LEU A 445 -12.03 16.39 20.68
C LEU A 445 -13.50 16.78 20.49
N SER A 446 -14.43 15.99 21.02
CA SER A 446 -15.86 16.30 20.96
C SER A 446 -16.20 17.58 21.72
N ALA A 447 -15.59 17.81 22.88
CA ALA A 447 -15.74 19.06 23.63
C ALA A 447 -15.15 20.26 22.86
N GLN A 448 -14.01 20.08 22.19
CA GLN A 448 -13.38 21.09 21.35
C GLN A 448 -14.24 21.48 20.14
N GLU A 449 -15.00 20.54 19.57
CA GLU A 449 -15.95 20.85 18.49
C GLU A 449 -17.08 21.78 18.95
N ILE A 450 -17.50 21.70 20.23
CA ILE A 450 -18.46 22.64 20.81
C ILE A 450 -17.85 24.05 20.88
N GLU A 451 -16.59 24.19 21.34
CA GLU A 451 -15.94 25.52 21.40
C GLU A 451 -15.72 26.10 19.99
N LYS A 452 -15.43 25.26 19.00
CA LYS A 452 -15.37 25.66 17.59
C LYS A 452 -16.72 26.13 17.08
N ALA A 453 -17.80 25.42 17.38
CA ALA A 453 -19.18 25.86 17.02
C ALA A 453 -19.55 27.18 17.68
N LYS A 454 -19.24 27.37 18.98
CA LYS A 454 -19.43 28.64 19.68
C LYS A 454 -18.63 29.79 19.06
N ALA A 455 -17.39 29.52 18.63
CA ALA A 455 -16.55 30.51 17.93
C ALA A 455 -17.15 30.88 16.57
N SER A 456 -17.74 29.91 15.83
CA SER A 456 -18.46 30.15 14.58
C SER A 456 -19.63 31.07 14.78
N VAL A 457 -20.48 30.83 15.80
CA VAL A 457 -21.61 31.71 16.15
C VAL A 457 -21.12 33.13 16.45
N ARG A 458 -20.04 33.29 17.23
CA ARG A 458 -19.47 34.62 17.53
C ARG A 458 -19.01 35.35 16.27
N LEU A 459 -18.39 34.62 15.36
CA LEU A 459 -17.98 35.15 14.06
C LEU A 459 -19.19 35.61 13.25
N GLU A 460 -20.20 34.75 13.08
CA GLU A 460 -21.41 35.09 12.30
C GLU A 460 -22.17 36.27 12.89
N LYS A 461 -22.26 36.38 14.23
CA LYS A 461 -22.83 37.54 14.91
C LYS A 461 -22.04 38.84 14.64
N SER A 462 -20.71 38.76 14.57
CA SER A 462 -19.87 39.94 14.27
C SER A 462 -20.01 40.45 12.84
N LYS A 463 -20.42 39.61 11.89
CA LYS A 463 -20.69 40.01 10.49
C LYS A 463 -21.97 40.89 10.34
N LEU A 464 -22.79 41.02 11.38
CA LEU A 464 -23.90 41.98 11.42
C LEU A 464 -23.40 43.44 11.66
N LEU A 465 -22.18 43.62 12.08
CA LEU A 465 -21.59 44.93 12.31
C LEU A 465 -21.27 45.62 10.98
N PRO A 466 -21.29 46.96 10.92
CA PRO A 466 -21.06 47.70 9.69
C PRO A 466 -19.64 47.54 9.19
N ASN A 467 -19.47 47.49 7.87
CA ASN A 467 -18.17 47.58 7.22
C ASN A 467 -17.72 49.03 7.09
N LEU A 468 -16.43 49.25 7.15
CA LEU A 468 -15.81 50.56 6.99
C LEU A 468 -15.09 50.62 5.65
N SER A 469 -15.15 51.76 4.97
CA SER A 469 -14.35 52.01 3.78
C SER A 469 -13.70 53.39 3.80
N ILE A 470 -12.50 53.47 3.28
CA ILE A 470 -11.82 54.73 3.07
C ILE A 470 -11.38 54.78 1.59
N GLY A 471 -11.45 55.99 1.01
CA GLY A 471 -11.04 56.19 -0.38
C GLY A 471 -10.36 57.53 -0.57
N TYR A 472 -9.47 57.56 -1.53
CA TYR A 472 -8.86 58.78 -2.03
C TYR A 472 -9.09 58.86 -3.53
N PHE A 473 -9.52 60.04 -4.01
CA PHE A 473 -9.84 60.27 -5.41
C PHE A 473 -9.14 61.54 -5.88
N ASN A 474 -8.60 61.49 -7.09
CA ASN A 474 -8.00 62.57 -7.78
C ASN A 474 -8.68 62.76 -9.13
N GLN A 475 -9.29 63.93 -9.36
CA GLN A 475 -10.15 64.17 -10.51
C GLN A 475 -9.71 65.43 -11.26
N SER A 476 -9.76 65.42 -12.58
CA SER A 476 -9.60 66.58 -13.45
C SER A 476 -10.96 67.22 -13.75
N PHE A 477 -11.00 68.54 -13.80
CA PHE A 477 -12.12 69.35 -14.31
C PHE A 477 -11.59 70.20 -15.45
N ARG A 478 -11.75 69.79 -16.70
CA ARG A 478 -11.19 70.49 -17.85
C ARG A 478 -11.82 71.88 -18.10
N ASP A 479 -13.08 72.08 -17.67
CA ASP A 479 -13.76 73.36 -17.79
C ASP A 479 -13.24 74.43 -16.80
N LEU A 480 -12.41 74.04 -15.82
CA LEU A 480 -11.83 74.91 -14.79
C LEU A 480 -10.29 74.98 -14.88
N ASN A 481 -9.74 75.33 -16.05
CA ASN A 481 -8.29 75.54 -16.25
C ASN A 481 -7.37 74.37 -15.78
N SER A 482 -7.70 73.13 -16.10
CA SER A 482 -6.89 71.91 -15.91
C SER A 482 -6.40 71.62 -14.48
N ASN A 483 -6.94 72.19 -13.45
CA ASN A 483 -6.60 71.85 -12.09
C ASN A 483 -7.15 70.47 -11.69
N ARG A 484 -6.37 69.70 -10.97
CA ARG A 484 -6.77 68.44 -10.39
C ARG A 484 -7.25 68.65 -8.94
N PHE A 485 -8.38 68.01 -8.60
CA PHE A 485 -8.97 68.11 -7.29
C PHE A 485 -8.84 66.79 -6.56
N ASN A 486 -8.55 66.85 -5.28
CA ASN A 486 -8.39 65.72 -4.41
C ASN A 486 -9.60 65.61 -3.46
N SER A 487 -10.08 64.40 -3.24
CA SER A 487 -11.15 64.15 -2.26
C SER A 487 -10.86 62.90 -1.46
N PHE A 488 -11.25 62.91 -0.19
CA PHE A 488 -11.25 61.79 0.70
C PHE A 488 -12.69 61.32 0.91
N GLN A 489 -12.92 60.01 0.83
CA GLN A 489 -14.19 59.40 1.07
C GLN A 489 -14.08 58.48 2.28
N VAL A 490 -15.04 58.58 3.20
CA VAL A 490 -15.25 57.62 4.29
C VAL A 490 -16.65 57.07 4.11
N GLY A 491 -16.73 55.77 4.08
CA GLY A 491 -18.01 55.05 3.91
C GLY A 491 -18.25 54.07 5.07
N VAL A 492 -19.52 53.96 5.46
CA VAL A 492 -19.99 52.98 6.45
C VAL A 492 -21.05 52.12 5.76
N GLY A 493 -20.70 50.86 5.50
CA GLY A 493 -21.63 49.88 4.89
C GLY A 493 -22.50 49.23 5.96
N ILE A 494 -23.75 49.61 6.03
CA ILE A 494 -24.70 49.06 7.01
C ILE A 494 -25.50 47.94 6.34
N PRO A 495 -25.51 46.71 6.89
CA PRO A 495 -26.34 45.63 6.34
C PRO A 495 -27.82 45.95 6.60
N ILE A 496 -28.58 46.24 5.53
CA ILE A 496 -30.02 46.53 5.61
C ILE A 496 -30.85 45.25 5.60
N PHE A 497 -30.40 44.26 4.83
CA PHE A 497 -31.08 42.96 4.67
C PHE A 497 -30.39 41.88 5.48
N PHE A 498 -30.75 41.72 6.75
CA PHE A 498 -30.11 40.74 7.65
C PHE A 498 -30.86 39.42 7.82
N LYS A 499 -31.91 39.15 7.04
CA LYS A 499 -32.68 37.91 7.19
C LYS A 499 -31.81 36.68 6.96
N ALA A 500 -31.01 36.69 5.91
CA ALA A 500 -30.05 35.59 5.59
C ALA A 500 -29.03 35.41 6.71
N GLN A 501 -28.39 36.50 7.17
CA GLN A 501 -27.39 36.46 8.23
C GLN A 501 -28.00 35.98 9.58
N LYS A 502 -29.19 36.42 9.93
CA LYS A 502 -29.90 35.93 11.13
C LYS A 502 -30.25 34.44 11.02
N SER A 503 -30.60 33.96 9.82
CA SER A 503 -30.85 32.54 9.58
C SER A 503 -29.56 31.73 9.71
N GLN A 504 -28.42 32.24 9.20
CA GLN A 504 -27.12 31.63 9.37
C GLN A 504 -26.71 31.52 10.85
N ILE A 505 -26.92 32.59 11.63
CA ILE A 505 -26.65 32.56 13.08
C ILE A 505 -27.50 31.48 13.77
N LYS A 506 -28.81 31.39 13.44
CA LYS A 506 -29.67 30.35 14.00
C LYS A 506 -29.22 28.93 13.62
N ALA A 507 -28.75 28.75 12.39
CA ALA A 507 -28.18 27.47 11.95
C ALA A 507 -26.92 27.08 12.74
N GLU A 508 -26.01 28.04 12.97
CA GLU A 508 -24.83 27.81 13.79
C GLU A 508 -25.17 27.60 15.28
N GLU A 509 -26.19 28.28 15.81
CA GLU A 509 -26.73 28.03 17.17
C GLU A 509 -27.30 26.61 17.28
N GLN A 510 -28.04 26.14 16.26
CA GLN A 510 -28.50 24.75 16.21
C GLN A 510 -27.35 23.75 16.13
N ARG A 511 -26.24 24.12 15.47
CA ARG A 511 -25.02 23.31 15.41
C ARG A 511 -24.37 23.12 16.79
N ILE A 512 -24.43 24.12 17.67
CA ILE A 512 -23.98 23.95 19.07
C ILE A 512 -24.77 22.84 19.75
N LEU A 513 -26.11 22.87 19.66
CA LEU A 513 -26.98 21.86 20.26
C LEU A 513 -26.69 20.46 19.69
N PHE A 514 -26.43 20.38 18.38
CA PHE A 514 -26.02 19.12 17.74
C PHE A 514 -24.69 18.60 18.30
N THR A 515 -23.66 19.45 18.40
CA THR A 515 -22.34 19.03 18.92
C THR A 515 -22.39 18.71 20.42
N GLU A 516 -23.23 19.36 21.21
CA GLU A 516 -23.46 19.01 22.63
C GLU A 516 -24.11 17.63 22.78
N ASN A 517 -25.09 17.31 21.92
CA ASN A 517 -25.71 15.98 21.90
C ASN A 517 -24.71 14.89 21.42
N GLU A 518 -23.88 15.21 20.42
CA GLU A 518 -22.79 14.33 19.97
C GLU A 518 -21.78 14.04 21.11
N LEU A 519 -21.43 15.04 21.93
CA LEU A 519 -20.57 14.80 23.10
C LEU A 519 -21.25 13.87 24.10
N ALA A 520 -22.54 14.08 24.40
CA ALA A 520 -23.29 13.24 25.31
C ALA A 520 -23.39 11.80 24.81
N LEU A 521 -23.64 11.62 23.50
CA LEU A 521 -23.65 10.30 22.85
C LEU A 521 -22.27 9.63 22.97
N ARG A 522 -21.21 10.33 22.60
CA ARG A 522 -19.84 9.81 22.68
C ARG A 522 -19.44 9.42 24.11
N LYS A 523 -19.86 10.21 25.08
CA LYS A 523 -19.62 9.91 26.48
C LYS A 523 -20.31 8.61 26.91
N ALA A 524 -21.59 8.45 26.56
CA ALA A 524 -22.36 7.24 26.86
C ALA A 524 -21.78 6.00 26.15
N GLU A 525 -21.38 6.12 24.86
CA GLU A 525 -20.70 5.06 24.12
C GLU A 525 -19.38 4.64 24.79
N TRP A 526 -18.59 5.61 25.26
CA TRP A 526 -17.32 5.36 25.95
C TRP A 526 -17.51 4.71 27.31
N GLU A 527 -18.46 5.19 28.12
CA GLU A 527 -18.79 4.61 29.42
C GLU A 527 -19.23 3.15 29.27
N SER A 528 -20.17 2.89 28.38
CA SER A 528 -20.66 1.53 28.08
C SER A 528 -19.56 0.65 27.50
N GLY A 529 -18.76 1.15 26.56
CA GLY A 529 -17.63 0.43 25.96
C GLY A 529 -16.53 0.08 26.98
N TYR A 530 -16.24 1.00 27.91
CA TYR A 530 -15.28 0.76 28.99
C TYR A 530 -15.76 -0.33 29.95
N GLU A 531 -17.03 -0.25 30.40
CA GLU A 531 -17.62 -1.28 31.26
C GLU A 531 -17.61 -2.67 30.59
N ALA A 532 -17.99 -2.73 29.32
CA ALA A 532 -17.99 -3.96 28.53
C ALA A 532 -16.56 -4.54 28.41
N ALA A 533 -15.58 -3.71 28.07
CA ALA A 533 -14.18 -4.11 27.95
C ALA A 533 -13.61 -4.58 29.29
N LEU A 534 -13.93 -3.91 30.38
CA LEU A 534 -13.51 -4.30 31.72
C LEU A 534 -14.11 -5.66 32.15
N GLN A 535 -15.38 -5.88 31.85
CA GLN A 535 -16.03 -7.16 32.12
C GLN A 535 -15.42 -8.28 31.27
N GLN A 536 -15.17 -8.04 30.00
CA GLN A 536 -14.51 -9.01 29.10
C GLN A 536 -13.10 -9.32 29.60
N TYR A 537 -12.31 -8.32 29.97
CA TYR A 537 -10.97 -8.51 30.50
C TYR A 537 -10.97 -9.36 31.76
N ARG A 538 -11.83 -9.06 32.74
CA ARG A 538 -11.95 -9.85 33.98
C ARG A 538 -12.30 -11.31 33.71
N THR A 539 -13.26 -11.54 32.82
CA THR A 539 -13.67 -12.89 32.42
C THR A 539 -12.50 -13.63 31.74
N GLN A 540 -11.79 -12.96 30.83
CA GLN A 540 -10.71 -13.56 30.10
C GLN A 540 -9.48 -13.83 31.00
N LEU A 541 -9.22 -12.95 31.97
CA LEU A 541 -8.17 -13.14 32.96
C LEU A 541 -8.44 -14.37 33.87
N ASP A 542 -9.70 -14.60 34.25
CA ASP A 542 -10.10 -15.77 35.04
C ASP A 542 -9.97 -17.07 34.20
N ILE A 543 -10.36 -17.02 32.94
CA ILE A 543 -10.18 -18.14 31.99
C ILE A 543 -8.70 -18.49 31.85
N VAL A 544 -7.84 -17.51 31.53
CA VAL A 544 -6.39 -17.69 31.40
C VAL A 544 -5.79 -18.19 32.71
N GLY A 545 -6.22 -17.63 33.87
CA GLY A 545 -5.83 -18.08 35.18
C GLY A 545 -6.18 -19.54 35.48
N THR A 546 -7.37 -19.98 35.04
CA THR A 546 -7.83 -21.37 35.16
C THR A 546 -6.99 -22.31 34.28
N TYR A 547 -6.71 -21.94 33.05
CA TYR A 547 -5.80 -22.69 32.19
C TYR A 547 -4.41 -22.83 32.82
N LYS A 548 -3.81 -21.72 33.25
CA LYS A 548 -2.46 -21.69 33.81
C LYS A 548 -2.35 -22.54 35.09
N LYS A 549 -3.33 -22.44 35.98
CA LYS A 549 -3.27 -23.09 37.31
C LYS A 549 -3.70 -24.57 37.31
N LYS A 550 -4.59 -24.96 36.42
CA LYS A 550 -5.21 -26.31 36.44
C LYS A 550 -4.99 -27.09 35.15
N GLN A 551 -5.33 -26.51 34.00
CA GLN A 551 -5.41 -27.22 32.74
C GLN A 551 -4.04 -27.53 32.13
N LEU A 552 -3.10 -26.56 32.11
CA LEU A 552 -1.76 -26.77 31.58
C LEU A 552 -0.95 -27.82 32.38
N PRO A 553 -0.95 -27.82 33.73
CA PRO A 553 -0.32 -28.90 34.50
C PRO A 553 -0.94 -30.26 34.23
N ALA A 554 -2.29 -30.32 34.08
CA ALA A 554 -2.97 -31.56 33.72
C ALA A 554 -2.59 -32.05 32.33
N ALA A 555 -2.51 -31.15 31.33
CA ALA A 555 -2.06 -31.48 29.97
C ALA A 555 -0.64 -32.04 29.96
N GLU A 556 0.27 -31.47 30.74
CA GLU A 556 1.64 -31.96 30.85
C GLU A 556 1.71 -33.34 31.50
N GLN A 557 0.88 -33.59 32.54
CA GLN A 557 0.76 -34.91 33.14
C GLN A 557 0.18 -35.94 32.16
N ILE A 558 -0.85 -35.56 31.37
CA ILE A 558 -1.42 -36.43 30.32
C ILE A 558 -0.33 -36.83 29.34
N PHE A 559 0.46 -35.85 28.81
CA PHE A 559 1.56 -36.15 27.89
C PHE A 559 2.54 -37.16 28.48
N LYS A 560 3.04 -36.88 29.70
CA LYS A 560 4.03 -37.75 30.34
C LYS A 560 3.49 -39.15 30.56
N THR A 561 2.30 -39.25 31.16
CA THR A 561 1.69 -40.54 31.51
C THR A 561 1.33 -41.34 30.27
N ALA A 562 0.79 -40.70 29.21
CA ALA A 562 0.45 -41.37 27.97
C ALA A 562 1.70 -41.91 27.24
N GLU A 563 2.82 -41.16 27.28
CA GLU A 563 4.09 -41.61 26.70
C GLU A 563 4.67 -42.83 27.46
N GLU A 564 4.69 -42.78 28.81
CA GLU A 564 5.14 -43.87 29.68
C GLU A 564 4.30 -45.13 29.50
N GLN A 565 2.96 -45.04 29.54
CA GLN A 565 2.06 -46.17 29.39
C GLN A 565 2.09 -46.79 27.99
N PHE A 566 2.23 -45.95 26.94
CA PHE A 566 2.39 -46.46 25.59
C PHE A 566 3.75 -47.17 25.40
N ALA A 567 4.82 -46.65 25.98
CA ALA A 567 6.14 -47.28 25.92
C ALA A 567 6.14 -48.66 26.66
N ASN A 568 5.36 -48.79 27.74
CA ASN A 568 5.21 -50.04 28.48
C ASN A 568 4.18 -51.01 27.86
N GLY A 569 3.45 -50.62 26.81
CA GLY A 569 2.42 -51.42 26.18
C GLY A 569 1.11 -51.49 26.96
N GLU A 570 0.89 -50.57 27.93
CA GLU A 570 -0.31 -50.53 28.79
C GLU A 570 -1.51 -49.89 28.06
N ILE A 571 -1.27 -49.01 27.09
CA ILE A 571 -2.29 -48.42 26.24
C ILE A 571 -1.97 -48.66 24.76
N ASN A 572 -3.02 -48.74 23.94
CA ASN A 572 -2.88 -48.88 22.51
C ASN A 572 -2.60 -47.52 21.81
N TYR A 573 -2.31 -47.58 20.51
CA TYR A 573 -2.02 -46.40 19.71
C TYR A 573 -3.14 -45.36 19.68
N LEU A 574 -4.39 -45.80 19.55
CA LEU A 574 -5.54 -44.90 19.47
C LEU A 574 -5.76 -44.14 20.77
N ASP A 575 -5.58 -44.80 21.92
CA ASP A 575 -5.67 -44.19 23.23
C ASP A 575 -4.54 -43.17 23.41
N TRP A 576 -3.30 -43.50 23.00
CA TRP A 576 -2.17 -42.62 23.02
C TRP A 576 -2.39 -41.33 22.19
N VAL A 577 -2.88 -41.48 20.93
CA VAL A 577 -3.22 -40.36 20.05
C VAL A 577 -4.33 -39.50 20.64
N MET A 578 -5.35 -40.10 21.18
CA MET A 578 -6.49 -39.39 21.78
C MET A 578 -6.03 -38.53 22.98
N LEU A 579 -5.25 -39.13 23.89
CA LEU A 579 -4.73 -38.41 25.07
C LEU A 579 -3.79 -37.27 24.70
N ASN A 580 -2.87 -37.50 23.76
CA ASN A 580 -1.96 -36.45 23.28
C ASN A 580 -2.72 -35.32 22.56
N ASN A 581 -3.69 -35.63 21.71
CA ASN A 581 -4.51 -34.62 21.06
C ASN A 581 -5.31 -33.77 22.07
N GLN A 582 -5.82 -34.40 23.14
CA GLN A 582 -6.47 -33.67 24.22
C GLN A 582 -5.52 -32.70 24.93
N ALA A 583 -4.31 -33.13 25.23
CA ALA A 583 -3.31 -32.29 25.87
C ALA A 583 -2.85 -31.13 24.95
N ILE A 584 -2.65 -31.39 23.66
CA ILE A 584 -2.35 -30.37 22.65
C ILE A 584 -3.49 -29.36 22.54
N GLN A 585 -4.75 -29.83 22.52
CA GLN A 585 -5.90 -28.95 22.45
C GLN A 585 -5.98 -28.00 23.64
N ILE A 586 -5.72 -28.48 24.87
CA ILE A 586 -5.66 -27.65 26.08
C ILE A 586 -4.59 -26.55 25.93
N GLN A 587 -3.40 -26.89 25.42
CA GLN A 587 -2.35 -25.90 25.19
C GLN A 587 -2.74 -24.86 24.13
N ARG A 588 -3.40 -25.28 23.07
CA ARG A 588 -3.90 -24.38 22.02
C ARG A 588 -4.94 -23.41 22.57
N ASP A 589 -5.94 -23.96 23.28
CA ASP A 589 -7.03 -23.18 23.88
C ASP A 589 -6.50 -22.14 24.88
N TYR A 590 -5.43 -22.47 25.63
CA TYR A 590 -4.73 -21.51 26.47
C TYR A 590 -4.20 -20.32 25.69
N TYR A 591 -3.49 -20.55 24.58
CA TYR A 591 -2.95 -19.45 23.78
C TYR A 591 -4.03 -18.71 23.01
N ASP A 592 -5.14 -19.36 22.65
CA ASP A 592 -6.32 -18.68 22.10
C ASP A 592 -6.97 -17.76 23.15
N ALA A 593 -7.02 -18.21 24.41
CA ALA A 593 -7.47 -17.38 25.52
C ALA A 593 -6.50 -16.20 25.81
N VAL A 594 -5.20 -16.41 25.75
CA VAL A 594 -4.19 -15.34 25.89
C VAL A 594 -4.29 -14.32 24.75
N MET A 595 -4.59 -14.77 23.53
CA MET A 595 -4.78 -13.88 22.37
C MET A 595 -6.00 -12.96 22.51
N GLN A 596 -7.03 -13.42 23.23
CA GLN A 596 -8.26 -12.64 23.48
C GLN A 596 -8.14 -11.70 24.68
N LEU A 597 -7.17 -11.92 25.56
CA LEU A 597 -6.86 -11.08 26.71
C LEU A 597 -6.14 -9.80 26.27
#